data_329e2cff3ffb4b9919c2456c982d967f
#
_entry.id   329e2cff3ffb4b9919c2456c982d967f
#
_cell.length_a   1.000
_cell.length_b   1.000
_cell.length_c   1.000
_cell.angle_alpha   90.00
_cell.angle_beta   90.00
_cell.angle_gamma   90.00
#
_symmetry.space_group_name_H-M   'P 1'
#
loop_
_entity.id
_entity.type
_entity.pdbx_description
1 polymer ?
#
loop_
_entity_poly.entity_id
_entity_poly.type
_entity_poly.pdbx_seq_one_letter_code
_entity_poly.pdbx_strand_id
1 'polypeptide(L)'
;MPHLIETYATASGFKIDKPSIYENFFPLPFEKYILFHAGSGQPAKNYDYFSEVISMIGKILQDNQYQLLQIGGKDDPQISNTIDLRGKTNFHHTAYLIRRASLLIGNDSCNMHIASGMNTPLIGLYGSTCPKNHGPYFGDKSKQIILESNRKGNKPSFVVNENPKTINLIEPEKVAQSILDLLHIDHKIDRETLFIGPQYTNFVIEVIMDTVVKADFFKGAVLNVRLDYLFNEDILAKNLSIRPLCILTNQPININILKQFRANVALVIYDLDENFSNNFVKEMMEAGIPYQLVSFLEGEKLNQAKLKLFDYGIILKREKITKEKFEKSEKISKLTKWKTNKFLLSDNKMYLNKEDWINKKSINDFSENENVVNLDNPEFFQESDFIYLFN
;
A
#
# COMPACT_ATOMS: atom_id res chain seq x y z
N MET A 1 5.46 19.05 26.08
CA MET A 1 5.37 17.91 27.02
C MET A 1 6.76 17.36 27.22
N PRO A 2 7.11 16.92 28.44
CA PRO A 2 8.38 16.23 28.69
C PRO A 2 8.43 14.89 27.95
N HIS A 3 9.61 14.28 27.88
CA HIS A 3 9.76 12.94 27.35
C HIS A 3 9.08 11.90 28.27
N LEU A 4 8.56 10.82 27.69
CA LEU A 4 7.80 9.80 28.44
C LEU A 4 8.62 9.19 29.58
N ILE A 5 9.91 8.94 29.39
CA ILE A 5 10.83 8.46 30.41
C ILE A 5 10.96 9.46 31.55
N GLU A 6 11.05 10.75 31.26
CA GLU A 6 11.12 11.81 32.29
C GLU A 6 9.82 11.88 33.09
N THR A 7 8.69 11.72 32.42
CA THR A 7 7.38 11.66 33.09
C THR A 7 7.29 10.47 34.02
N TYR A 8 7.73 9.28 33.59
CA TYR A 8 7.75 8.08 34.46
C TYR A 8 8.73 8.22 35.60
N ALA A 9 9.94 8.73 35.37
CA ALA A 9 10.92 8.97 36.39
C ALA A 9 10.39 9.93 37.47
N THR A 10 9.77 11.03 37.07
CA THR A 10 9.17 12.00 38.00
C THR A 10 8.03 11.38 38.79
N ALA A 11 7.15 10.61 38.13
CA ALA A 11 6.00 9.99 38.78
C ALA A 11 6.39 8.87 39.78
N SER A 12 7.47 8.15 39.48
CA SER A 12 7.96 7.04 40.35
C SER A 12 9.03 7.43 41.36
N GLY A 13 9.59 8.64 41.24
CA GLY A 13 10.70 9.11 42.07
C GLY A 13 12.06 8.46 41.76
N PHE A 14 12.17 7.74 40.62
CA PHE A 14 13.42 7.12 40.19
C PHE A 14 14.28 8.08 39.37
N LYS A 15 15.59 7.98 39.58
CA LYS A 15 16.58 8.69 38.77
C LYS A 15 16.73 7.97 37.42
N ILE A 16 16.75 8.73 36.31
CA ILE A 16 17.05 8.19 34.99
C ILE A 16 18.55 7.85 34.94
N ASP A 17 18.85 6.61 34.58
CA ASP A 17 20.22 6.12 34.43
C ASP A 17 20.30 5.24 33.15
N LYS A 18 21.51 4.77 32.81
CA LYS A 18 21.74 3.90 31.66
C LYS A 18 20.91 2.62 31.77
N PRO A 19 20.09 2.27 30.75
CA PRO A 19 19.26 1.08 30.83
C PRO A 19 20.11 -0.19 30.80
N SER A 20 19.75 -1.15 31.66
CA SER A 20 20.26 -2.52 31.59
C SER A 20 19.21 -3.41 30.96
N ILE A 21 19.55 -4.05 29.83
CA ILE A 21 18.64 -4.89 29.07
C ILE A 21 19.24 -6.30 29.03
N TYR A 22 18.49 -7.25 29.60
CA TYR A 22 18.89 -8.66 29.60
C TYR A 22 18.63 -9.27 28.20
N GLU A 23 19.55 -10.13 27.75
CA GLU A 23 19.49 -10.79 26.44
C GLU A 23 19.71 -12.30 26.54
N ASN A 24 19.00 -13.06 25.72
CA ASN A 24 19.18 -14.50 25.54
C ASN A 24 19.71 -14.77 24.13
N PHE A 25 20.63 -15.71 24.04
CA PHE A 25 21.21 -16.14 22.76
C PHE A 25 20.11 -16.59 21.80
N PHE A 26 20.22 -16.12 20.54
CA PHE A 26 19.41 -16.57 19.42
C PHE A 26 20.34 -16.94 18.24
N PRO A 27 20.30 -18.20 17.75
CA PRO A 27 21.21 -18.65 16.71
C PRO A 27 20.87 -18.03 15.36
N LEU A 28 21.89 -17.46 14.69
CA LEU A 28 21.82 -17.04 13.29
C LEU A 28 23.01 -17.61 12.53
N PRO A 29 22.83 -18.04 11.26
CA PRO A 29 23.92 -18.58 10.45
C PRO A 29 24.82 -17.51 9.81
N PHE A 30 24.64 -16.24 10.15
CA PHE A 30 25.36 -15.07 9.62
C PHE A 30 25.54 -14.02 10.72
N GLU A 31 26.56 -13.19 10.56
CA GLU A 31 26.92 -12.15 11.54
C GLU A 31 26.48 -10.75 11.12
N LYS A 32 26.40 -10.47 9.81
CA LYS A 32 26.14 -9.13 9.28
C LYS A 32 24.70 -9.02 8.82
N TYR A 33 23.87 -8.27 9.55
CA TYR A 33 22.44 -8.15 9.25
C TYR A 33 21.83 -6.81 9.68
N ILE A 34 20.72 -6.54 9.06
CA ILE A 34 19.84 -5.38 9.33
C ILE A 34 18.50 -5.91 9.80
N LEU A 35 17.95 -5.30 10.84
CA LEU A 35 16.66 -5.65 11.40
C LEU A 35 15.59 -4.66 10.95
N PHE A 36 14.46 -5.18 10.51
CA PHE A 36 13.23 -4.44 10.23
C PHE A 36 12.15 -4.81 11.23
N HIS A 37 11.41 -3.80 11.70
CA HIS A 37 10.25 -3.98 12.56
C HIS A 37 9.07 -3.14 12.05
N ALA A 38 8.09 -3.79 11.41
CA ALA A 38 6.96 -3.13 10.75
C ALA A 38 5.71 -3.01 11.63
N GLY A 39 5.65 -3.76 12.73
CA GLY A 39 4.46 -3.84 13.57
C GLY A 39 4.45 -2.87 14.73
N SER A 40 3.26 -2.60 15.20
CA SER A 40 3.01 -1.98 16.52
C SER A 40 1.59 -2.36 16.98
N GLY A 41 1.30 -2.22 18.26
CA GLY A 41 -0.07 -2.39 18.77
C GLY A 41 -1.07 -1.33 18.27
N GLN A 42 -0.62 -0.36 17.46
CA GLN A 42 -1.43 0.71 16.91
C GLN A 42 -1.20 0.78 15.38
N PRO A 43 -2.16 0.36 14.56
CA PRO A 43 -2.03 0.36 13.09
C PRO A 43 -1.62 1.70 12.47
N ALA A 44 -2.00 2.82 13.08
CA ALA A 44 -1.59 4.17 12.64
C ALA A 44 -0.06 4.39 12.66
N LYS A 45 0.69 3.58 13.40
CA LYS A 45 2.15 3.64 13.48
C LYS A 45 2.85 2.71 12.49
N ASN A 46 2.12 1.79 11.83
CA ASN A 46 2.71 0.82 10.91
C ASN A 46 2.95 1.47 9.57
N TYR A 47 4.22 1.57 9.18
CA TYR A 47 4.63 2.08 7.89
C TYR A 47 4.42 1.04 6.80
N ASP A 48 3.71 1.40 5.74
CA ASP A 48 3.26 0.43 4.74
C ASP A 48 4.29 0.19 3.62
N TYR A 49 5.33 1.05 3.50
CA TYR A 49 6.23 1.05 2.34
C TYR A 49 7.62 0.43 2.61
N PHE A 50 7.76 -0.45 3.61
CA PHE A 50 9.05 -1.12 3.85
C PHE A 50 9.47 -2.03 2.69
N SER A 51 8.51 -2.68 2.01
CA SER A 51 8.81 -3.52 0.84
C SER A 51 9.37 -2.69 -0.31
N GLU A 52 8.88 -1.46 -0.49
CA GLU A 52 9.38 -0.50 -1.47
C GLU A 52 10.79 -0.05 -1.14
N VAL A 53 11.07 0.24 0.12
CA VAL A 53 12.42 0.57 0.59
C VAL A 53 13.39 -0.56 0.22
N ILE A 54 13.02 -1.81 0.51
CA ILE A 54 13.85 -2.97 0.21
C ILE A 54 14.01 -3.19 -1.30
N SER A 55 12.97 -2.95 -2.09
CA SER A 55 13.07 -3.04 -3.55
C SER A 55 14.11 -2.08 -4.14
N MET A 56 14.30 -0.92 -3.52
CA MET A 56 15.29 0.08 -3.96
C MET A 56 16.73 -0.30 -3.62
N ILE A 57 16.95 -0.84 -2.43
CA ILE A 57 18.30 -0.98 -1.88
C ILE A 57 18.68 -2.44 -1.54
N GLY A 58 17.75 -3.38 -1.65
CA GLY A 58 17.97 -4.77 -1.21
C GLY A 58 19.19 -5.40 -1.91
N LYS A 59 19.34 -5.22 -3.22
CA LYS A 59 20.53 -5.69 -3.94
C LYS A 59 21.81 -5.01 -3.47
N ILE A 60 21.78 -3.68 -3.28
CA ILE A 60 22.95 -2.93 -2.78
C ILE A 60 23.39 -3.46 -1.42
N LEU A 61 22.43 -3.74 -0.53
CA LEU A 61 22.71 -4.28 0.79
C LEU A 61 23.24 -5.71 0.73
N GLN A 62 22.70 -6.56 -0.16
CA GLN A 62 23.19 -7.92 -0.39
C GLN A 62 24.62 -7.93 -0.96
N ASP A 63 24.92 -7.06 -1.92
CA ASP A 63 26.26 -6.91 -2.49
C ASP A 63 27.28 -6.45 -1.42
N ASN A 64 26.80 -5.73 -0.39
CA ASN A 64 27.55 -5.38 0.82
C ASN A 64 27.46 -6.43 1.94
N GLN A 65 26.97 -7.64 1.63
CA GLN A 65 26.89 -8.82 2.52
C GLN A 65 25.91 -8.67 3.70
N TYR A 66 24.95 -7.76 3.66
CA TYR A 66 23.92 -7.66 4.67
C TYR A 66 22.78 -8.64 4.42
N GLN A 67 22.38 -9.36 5.48
CA GLN A 67 21.11 -10.10 5.49
C GLN A 67 20.00 -9.20 6.03
N LEU A 68 18.83 -9.30 5.41
CA LEU A 68 17.66 -8.50 5.80
C LEU A 68 16.69 -9.37 6.61
N LEU A 69 16.47 -9.03 7.86
CA LEU A 69 15.67 -9.80 8.80
C LEU A 69 14.48 -8.97 9.27
N GLN A 70 13.32 -9.59 9.34
CA GLN A 70 12.16 -8.99 9.97
C GLN A 70 11.87 -9.62 11.32
N ILE A 71 11.84 -8.80 12.37
CA ILE A 71 11.38 -9.17 13.73
C ILE A 71 10.00 -8.60 14.01
N GLY A 72 9.33 -9.10 15.05
CA GLY A 72 8.02 -8.61 15.49
C GLY A 72 7.06 -9.70 15.95
N GLY A 73 5.81 -9.32 16.17
CA GLY A 73 4.71 -10.23 16.48
C GLY A 73 4.32 -11.06 15.24
N LYS A 74 3.66 -12.21 15.47
CA LYS A 74 3.22 -13.10 14.40
C LYS A 74 2.28 -12.40 13.40
N ASP A 75 1.45 -11.51 13.93
CA ASP A 75 0.41 -10.80 13.17
C ASP A 75 0.87 -9.44 12.61
N ASP A 76 2.14 -9.07 12.83
CA ASP A 76 2.68 -7.84 12.25
C ASP A 76 2.70 -7.90 10.70
N PRO A 77 2.59 -6.76 10.00
CA PRO A 77 2.68 -6.73 8.54
C PRO A 77 3.96 -7.39 8.03
N GLN A 78 3.85 -8.25 7.04
CA GLN A 78 5.00 -8.92 6.42
C GLN A 78 5.71 -7.96 5.45
N ILE A 79 7.04 -7.98 5.51
CA ILE A 79 7.90 -7.24 4.57
C ILE A 79 8.47 -8.24 3.56
N SER A 80 8.25 -7.97 2.29
CA SER A 80 8.78 -8.80 1.20
C SER A 80 10.31 -8.80 1.18
N ASN A 81 10.91 -9.90 0.73
CA ASN A 81 12.36 -10.06 0.57
C ASN A 81 13.17 -9.91 1.88
N THR A 82 12.56 -10.31 3.01
CA THR A 82 13.25 -10.42 4.30
C THR A 82 13.19 -11.85 4.85
N ILE A 83 14.17 -12.22 5.66
CA ILE A 83 14.11 -13.43 6.47
C ILE A 83 13.12 -13.18 7.61
N ASP A 84 12.02 -13.92 7.61
CA ASP A 84 10.91 -13.72 8.54
C ASP A 84 11.17 -14.39 9.90
N LEU A 85 11.38 -13.58 10.94
CA LEU A 85 11.49 -14.00 12.34
C LEU A 85 10.30 -13.55 13.21
N ARG A 86 9.19 -13.07 12.60
CA ARG A 86 8.00 -12.68 13.32
C ARG A 86 7.42 -13.86 14.12
N GLY A 87 7.11 -13.62 15.38
CA GLY A 87 6.61 -14.65 16.29
C GLY A 87 7.61 -15.73 16.68
N LYS A 88 8.86 -15.68 16.19
CA LYS A 88 9.93 -16.67 16.49
C LYS A 88 10.87 -16.23 17.62
N THR A 89 10.77 -15.00 18.08
CA THR A 89 11.61 -14.41 19.11
C THR A 89 10.78 -13.94 20.28
N ASN A 90 11.27 -14.13 21.51
CA ASN A 90 10.77 -13.44 22.67
C ASN A 90 11.53 -12.11 22.88
N PHE A 91 11.14 -11.35 23.89
CA PHE A 91 11.75 -10.04 24.19
C PHE A 91 13.28 -10.11 24.35
N HIS A 92 13.81 -11.11 25.05
CA HIS A 92 15.24 -11.25 25.30
C HIS A 92 16.03 -11.75 24.08
N HIS A 93 15.42 -12.59 23.24
CA HIS A 93 15.97 -12.96 21.93
C HIS A 93 16.02 -11.73 21.00
N THR A 94 14.95 -10.94 21.00
CA THR A 94 14.89 -9.69 20.22
C THR A 94 15.98 -8.71 20.67
N ALA A 95 16.19 -8.57 21.99
CA ALA A 95 17.26 -7.74 22.55
C ALA A 95 18.65 -8.24 22.10
N TYR A 96 18.90 -9.55 22.11
CA TYR A 96 20.12 -10.16 21.60
C TYR A 96 20.37 -9.81 20.14
N LEU A 97 19.33 -9.95 19.29
CA LEU A 97 19.42 -9.62 17.87
C LEU A 97 19.69 -8.13 17.66
N ILE A 98 18.98 -7.25 18.37
CA ILE A 98 19.14 -5.80 18.24
C ILE A 98 20.57 -5.36 18.59
N ARG A 99 21.14 -5.89 19.68
CA ARG A 99 22.50 -5.53 20.10
C ARG A 99 23.56 -5.81 19.04
N ARG A 100 23.36 -6.84 18.21
CA ARG A 100 24.33 -7.31 17.21
C ARG A 100 23.99 -6.88 15.81
N ALA A 101 22.83 -6.27 15.61
CA ALA A 101 22.45 -5.75 14.31
C ALA A 101 23.35 -4.59 13.89
N SER A 102 23.67 -4.53 12.63
CA SER A 102 24.35 -3.36 12.03
C SER A 102 23.43 -2.13 12.06
N LEU A 103 22.12 -2.35 11.96
CA LEU A 103 21.09 -1.30 11.98
C LEU A 103 19.73 -1.92 12.33
N LEU A 104 18.94 -1.17 13.12
CA LEU A 104 17.50 -1.42 13.29
C LEU A 104 16.68 -0.32 12.60
N ILE A 105 15.73 -0.72 11.78
CA ILE A 105 14.75 0.19 11.17
C ILE A 105 13.34 -0.21 11.64
N GLY A 106 12.52 0.76 12.05
CA GLY A 106 11.15 0.45 12.43
C GLY A 106 10.33 1.65 12.85
N ASN A 107 9.09 1.33 13.20
CA ASN A 107 8.10 2.27 13.69
C ASN A 107 8.36 2.64 15.17
N ASP A 108 7.62 3.63 15.67
CA ASP A 108 7.54 3.94 17.11
C ASP A 108 7.07 2.72 17.91
N SER A 109 8.03 2.02 18.52
CA SER A 109 7.83 0.78 19.25
C SER A 109 8.90 0.56 20.33
N CYS A 110 8.71 -0.44 21.20
CA CYS A 110 9.69 -0.81 22.22
C CYS A 110 11.08 -1.14 21.63
N ASN A 111 11.15 -1.68 20.42
CA ASN A 111 12.41 -2.04 19.78
C ASN A 111 13.32 -0.83 19.52
N MET A 112 12.74 0.36 19.26
CA MET A 112 13.50 1.60 19.16
C MET A 112 14.18 1.97 20.49
N HIS A 113 13.48 1.77 21.61
CA HIS A 113 14.02 2.03 22.94
C HIS A 113 15.10 1.01 23.33
N ILE A 114 14.93 -0.26 22.94
CA ILE A 114 15.97 -1.30 23.14
C ILE A 114 17.23 -0.92 22.36
N ALA A 115 17.11 -0.62 21.06
CA ALA A 115 18.25 -0.23 20.22
C ALA A 115 18.97 1.01 20.79
N SER A 116 18.20 2.03 21.19
CA SER A 116 18.72 3.24 21.83
C SER A 116 19.48 2.92 23.13
N GLY A 117 18.91 2.09 24.01
CA GLY A 117 19.53 1.68 25.26
C GLY A 117 20.80 0.84 25.08
N MET A 118 20.89 0.10 23.98
CA MET A 118 22.05 -0.73 23.61
C MET A 118 23.07 0.00 22.73
N ASN A 119 22.78 1.23 22.33
CA ASN A 119 23.60 2.04 21.42
C ASN A 119 23.75 1.40 20.02
N THR A 120 22.77 0.61 19.58
CA THR A 120 22.66 0.07 18.24
C THR A 120 22.22 1.16 17.27
N PRO A 121 22.83 1.29 16.09
CA PRO A 121 22.36 2.23 15.07
C PRO A 121 20.87 2.01 14.75
N LEU A 122 20.10 3.08 14.61
CA LEU A 122 18.67 2.96 14.40
C LEU A 122 18.09 4.05 13.48
N ILE A 123 17.04 3.66 12.74
CA ILE A 123 16.15 4.59 12.02
C ILE A 123 14.75 4.41 12.54
N GLY A 124 14.20 5.45 13.18
CA GLY A 124 12.84 5.45 13.72
C GLY A 124 11.88 6.27 12.87
N LEU A 125 10.72 5.68 12.52
CA LEU A 125 9.67 6.32 11.73
C LEU A 125 8.51 6.77 12.61
N TYR A 126 8.10 8.03 12.51
CA TYR A 126 7.08 8.65 13.36
C TYR A 126 6.03 9.38 12.51
N GLY A 127 4.77 8.97 12.64
CA GLY A 127 3.61 9.59 11.97
C GLY A 127 2.60 10.14 12.98
N SER A 128 1.80 9.26 13.57
CA SER A 128 0.75 9.59 14.54
C SER A 128 1.27 10.00 15.91
N THR A 129 2.55 9.81 16.20
CA THR A 129 3.21 10.17 17.47
C THR A 129 4.33 11.19 17.26
N CYS A 130 4.78 11.80 18.35
CA CYS A 130 5.83 12.81 18.33
C CYS A 130 7.16 12.22 18.84
N PRO A 131 8.22 12.19 18.03
CA PRO A 131 9.51 11.62 18.45
C PRO A 131 10.14 12.37 19.61
N LYS A 132 9.84 13.66 19.80
CA LYS A 132 10.31 14.44 20.94
C LYS A 132 9.82 13.88 22.28
N ASN A 133 8.65 13.26 22.30
CA ASN A 133 8.06 12.71 23.53
C ASN A 133 8.21 11.18 23.62
N HIS A 134 8.20 10.48 22.49
CA HIS A 134 8.16 9.01 22.39
C HIS A 134 9.38 8.40 21.70
N GLY A 135 10.30 9.21 21.24
CA GLY A 135 11.47 8.75 20.49
C GLY A 135 12.53 8.08 21.36
N PRO A 136 13.63 7.62 20.75
CA PRO A 136 14.77 7.04 21.46
C PRO A 136 15.42 8.06 22.39
N TYR A 137 15.47 7.74 23.68
CA TYR A 137 16.01 8.64 24.71
C TYR A 137 17.52 8.52 24.87
N PHE A 138 18.02 7.29 24.94
CA PHE A 138 19.41 6.95 25.20
C PHE A 138 20.26 6.86 23.93
N GLY A 139 21.54 6.53 24.12
CA GLY A 139 22.48 6.23 23.03
C GLY A 139 23.05 7.46 22.32
N ASP A 140 24.01 7.19 21.46
CA ASP A 140 24.69 8.18 20.63
C ASP A 140 23.75 8.68 19.52
N LYS A 141 23.46 9.96 19.54
CA LYS A 141 22.55 10.59 18.57
C LYS A 141 23.10 10.61 17.14
N SER A 142 24.41 10.50 16.96
CA SER A 142 25.01 10.36 15.62
C SER A 142 24.69 9.04 14.95
N LYS A 143 24.24 8.02 15.71
CA LYS A 143 23.80 6.71 15.26
C LYS A 143 22.28 6.58 15.13
N GLN A 144 21.56 7.70 15.25
CA GLN A 144 20.10 7.69 15.28
C GLN A 144 19.54 8.66 14.22
N ILE A 145 18.82 8.14 13.26
CA ILE A 145 18.05 8.94 12.31
C ILE A 145 16.57 8.83 12.69
N ILE A 146 15.94 9.97 12.92
CA ILE A 146 14.51 10.05 13.24
C ILE A 146 13.80 10.71 12.07
N LEU A 147 12.97 9.95 11.39
CA LEU A 147 12.15 10.43 10.30
C LEU A 147 10.74 10.68 10.81
N GLU A 148 10.34 11.92 10.79
CA GLU A 148 9.01 12.37 11.18
C GLU A 148 8.24 12.82 9.94
N SER A 149 6.98 12.38 9.83
CA SER A 149 6.13 12.77 8.71
C SER A 149 5.85 14.28 8.72
N ASN A 150 5.83 14.87 7.53
CA ASN A 150 5.44 16.27 7.38
C ASN A 150 3.93 16.40 7.52
N ARG A 151 3.45 16.70 8.71
CA ARG A 151 2.03 16.91 9.03
C ARG A 151 1.51 18.30 8.65
N LYS A 152 2.27 19.09 7.85
CA LYS A 152 1.88 20.45 7.43
C LYS A 152 1.46 21.35 8.61
N GLY A 153 2.18 21.26 9.74
CA GLY A 153 1.90 22.03 10.95
C GLY A 153 0.85 21.44 11.92
N ASN A 154 0.19 20.36 11.53
CA ASN A 154 -0.76 19.70 12.41
C ASN A 154 -0.06 18.93 13.55
N LYS A 155 -0.74 18.84 14.69
CA LYS A 155 -0.26 18.03 15.82
C LYS A 155 -0.38 16.54 15.52
N PRO A 156 0.48 15.68 16.13
CA PRO A 156 0.27 14.25 16.10
C PRO A 156 -1.11 13.87 16.63
N SER A 157 -1.74 12.90 15.97
CA SER A 157 -3.11 12.49 16.28
C SER A 157 -3.22 11.64 17.55
N PHE A 158 -2.18 10.84 17.84
CA PHE A 158 -2.14 9.83 18.91
C PHE A 158 -3.27 8.78 18.85
N VAL A 159 -3.93 8.65 17.70
CA VAL A 159 -5.01 7.67 17.52
C VAL A 159 -4.46 6.29 17.16
N VAL A 160 -5.26 5.26 17.46
CA VAL A 160 -4.90 3.87 17.15
C VAL A 160 -4.96 3.60 15.66
N ASN A 161 -5.94 4.19 14.96
CA ASN A 161 -6.15 4.02 13.52
C ASN A 161 -6.21 5.37 12.84
N GLU A 162 -5.52 5.49 11.69
CA GLU A 162 -5.59 6.65 10.79
C GLU A 162 -5.89 6.16 9.37
N ASN A 163 -6.68 6.95 8.63
CA ASN A 163 -6.91 6.74 7.21
C ASN A 163 -7.09 8.12 6.51
N PRO A 164 -6.12 8.55 5.66
CA PRO A 164 -4.81 7.93 5.40
C PRO A 164 -3.88 7.98 6.61
N LYS A 165 -2.91 7.07 6.68
CA LYS A 165 -1.90 7.06 7.76
C LYS A 165 -0.88 8.18 7.56
N THR A 166 -0.69 9.01 8.57
CA THR A 166 0.30 10.09 8.50
C THR A 166 1.74 9.61 8.40
N ILE A 167 2.05 8.41 8.92
CA ILE A 167 3.38 7.82 8.80
C ILE A 167 3.78 7.55 7.33
N ASN A 168 2.81 7.30 6.45
CA ASN A 168 3.03 7.06 5.03
C ASN A 168 3.38 8.33 4.24
N LEU A 169 3.35 9.51 4.88
CA LEU A 169 3.91 10.74 4.29
C LEU A 169 5.45 10.77 4.35
N ILE A 170 6.09 9.78 4.99
CA ILE A 170 7.53 9.58 4.92
C ILE A 170 7.84 8.85 3.62
N GLU A 171 8.54 9.51 2.72
CA GLU A 171 8.89 8.96 1.42
C GLU A 171 9.81 7.75 1.55
N PRO A 172 9.53 6.62 0.84
CA PRO A 172 10.37 5.43 0.90
C PRO A 172 11.82 5.68 0.42
N GLU A 173 12.02 6.60 -0.52
CA GLU A 173 13.35 7.04 -0.96
C GLU A 173 14.15 7.65 0.19
N LYS A 174 13.51 8.45 1.02
CA LYS A 174 14.14 9.05 2.19
C LYS A 174 14.55 8.01 3.22
N VAL A 175 13.71 7.00 3.44
CA VAL A 175 14.06 5.87 4.32
C VAL A 175 15.22 5.08 3.73
N ALA A 176 15.16 4.75 2.44
CA ALA A 176 16.21 4.03 1.71
C ALA A 176 17.57 4.77 1.78
N GLN A 177 17.57 6.08 1.49
CA GLN A 177 18.79 6.91 1.57
C GLN A 177 19.34 6.94 3.01
N SER A 178 18.47 7.10 4.02
CA SER A 178 18.89 7.11 5.42
C SER A 178 19.55 5.80 5.86
N ILE A 179 19.11 4.65 5.32
CA ILE A 179 19.74 3.35 5.55
C ILE A 179 21.17 3.34 4.98
N LEU A 180 21.33 3.77 3.73
CA LEU A 180 22.63 3.80 3.07
C LEU A 180 23.59 4.76 3.76
N ASP A 181 23.12 5.96 4.15
CA ASP A 181 23.90 6.98 4.86
C ASP A 181 24.42 6.43 6.22
N LEU A 182 23.54 5.80 7.01
CA LEU A 182 23.90 5.32 8.34
C LEU A 182 24.83 4.09 8.28
N LEU A 183 24.76 3.32 7.19
CA LEU A 183 25.69 2.22 6.91
C LEU A 183 26.96 2.65 6.19
N HIS A 184 27.10 3.93 5.89
CA HIS A 184 28.22 4.51 5.13
C HIS A 184 28.43 3.87 3.76
N ILE A 185 27.33 3.55 3.08
CA ILE A 185 27.33 3.03 1.71
C ILE A 185 27.18 4.22 0.76
N ASP A 186 28.21 4.48 -0.04
CA ASP A 186 28.21 5.59 -1.01
C ASP A 186 27.33 5.23 -2.22
N HIS A 187 26.06 5.54 -2.11
CA HIS A 187 25.05 5.40 -3.17
C HIS A 187 23.94 6.40 -2.96
N LYS A 188 23.54 7.07 -4.01
CA LYS A 188 22.46 8.05 -3.98
C LYS A 188 21.21 7.49 -4.63
N ILE A 189 20.08 7.65 -3.96
CA ILE A 189 18.77 7.31 -4.51
C ILE A 189 18.32 8.48 -5.40
N ASP A 190 18.36 8.27 -6.71
CA ASP A 190 18.01 9.27 -7.73
C ASP A 190 16.65 9.00 -8.35
N ARG A 191 15.66 8.65 -7.53
CA ARG A 191 14.30 8.43 -8.01
C ARG A 191 13.26 8.96 -7.04
N GLU A 192 12.11 9.26 -7.56
CA GLU A 192 10.90 9.61 -6.83
C GLU A 192 9.84 8.57 -7.19
N THR A 193 9.17 8.00 -6.19
CA THR A 193 8.12 7.01 -6.39
C THR A 193 6.77 7.67 -6.17
N LEU A 194 5.92 7.65 -7.17
CA LEU A 194 4.52 8.02 -7.06
C LEU A 194 3.68 6.76 -6.80
N PHE A 195 2.82 6.82 -5.79
CA PHE A 195 1.88 5.76 -5.49
C PHE A 195 0.55 6.08 -6.13
N ILE A 196 0.03 5.14 -6.91
CA ILE A 196 -1.18 5.32 -7.68
C ILE A 196 -2.21 4.27 -7.24
N GLY A 197 -3.44 4.74 -6.93
CA GLY A 197 -4.56 3.90 -6.53
C GLY A 197 -5.09 4.19 -5.13
N PRO A 198 -6.38 3.93 -4.90
CA PRO A 198 -7.10 4.38 -3.70
C PRO A 198 -6.77 3.59 -2.42
N GLN A 199 -6.10 2.47 -2.50
CA GLN A 199 -5.74 1.63 -1.36
C GLN A 199 -4.44 0.90 -1.70
N TYR A 200 -3.37 1.66 -1.75
CA TYR A 200 -2.06 1.16 -2.20
C TYR A 200 -1.59 -0.11 -1.48
N THR A 201 -1.93 -0.27 -0.22
CA THR A 201 -1.55 -1.43 0.60
C THR A 201 -2.29 -2.71 0.25
N ASN A 202 -3.42 -2.64 -0.46
CA ASN A 202 -4.24 -3.78 -0.82
C ASN A 202 -4.07 -4.10 -2.30
N PHE A 203 -3.70 -5.34 -2.62
CA PHE A 203 -3.69 -5.79 -4.00
C PHE A 203 -5.11 -5.82 -4.57
N VAL A 204 -5.26 -5.23 -5.76
CA VAL A 204 -6.49 -5.25 -6.53
C VAL A 204 -6.23 -6.01 -7.82
N ILE A 205 -6.88 -7.14 -7.99
CA ILE A 205 -6.79 -7.92 -9.22
C ILE A 205 -7.98 -7.60 -10.09
N GLU A 206 -7.70 -7.03 -11.25
CA GLU A 206 -8.67 -6.77 -12.30
C GLU A 206 -8.55 -7.86 -13.37
N VAL A 207 -9.65 -8.47 -13.74
CA VAL A 207 -9.68 -9.60 -14.69
C VAL A 207 -10.33 -9.15 -15.98
N ILE A 208 -9.61 -9.34 -17.08
CA ILE A 208 -10.15 -9.14 -18.44
C ILE A 208 -11.00 -10.37 -18.82
N MET A 209 -12.08 -10.14 -19.50
CA MET A 209 -13.02 -11.23 -19.83
C MET A 209 -12.61 -12.07 -21.04
N ASP A 210 -11.32 -12.33 -21.18
CA ASP A 210 -10.72 -13.39 -22.00
C ASP A 210 -10.24 -14.58 -21.16
N THR A 211 -10.28 -14.45 -19.82
CA THR A 211 -9.66 -15.40 -18.88
C THR A 211 -10.69 -15.97 -17.92
N VAL A 212 -10.68 -17.29 -17.75
CA VAL A 212 -11.38 -17.98 -16.65
C VAL A 212 -10.38 -18.21 -15.52
N VAL A 213 -10.61 -17.56 -14.38
CA VAL A 213 -9.69 -17.63 -13.22
C VAL A 213 -9.94 -18.92 -12.43
N LYS A 214 -8.93 -19.77 -12.28
CA LYS A 214 -9.01 -21.02 -11.54
C LYS A 214 -9.43 -20.79 -10.08
N ALA A 215 -10.18 -21.74 -9.50
CA ALA A 215 -10.76 -21.62 -8.16
C ALA A 215 -9.73 -21.45 -7.04
N ASP A 216 -8.55 -22.03 -7.18
CA ASP A 216 -7.43 -21.96 -6.23
C ASP A 216 -6.59 -20.69 -6.37
N PHE A 217 -6.74 -19.97 -7.48
CA PHE A 217 -6.00 -18.73 -7.73
C PHE A 217 -6.66 -17.57 -6.98
N PHE A 218 -5.93 -16.83 -6.16
CA PHE A 218 -6.44 -15.76 -5.28
C PHE A 218 -7.60 -16.22 -4.38
N LYS A 219 -7.44 -17.36 -3.71
CA LYS A 219 -8.46 -17.95 -2.85
C LYS A 219 -8.91 -16.97 -1.76
N GLY A 220 -10.22 -16.79 -1.66
CA GLY A 220 -10.84 -15.87 -0.68
C GLY A 220 -10.88 -14.40 -1.09
N ALA A 221 -10.29 -14.01 -2.23
CA ALA A 221 -10.38 -12.66 -2.75
C ALA A 221 -11.62 -12.46 -3.63
N VAL A 222 -12.22 -11.26 -3.56
CA VAL A 222 -13.18 -10.77 -4.54
C VAL A 222 -12.39 -10.18 -5.70
N LEU A 223 -12.61 -10.67 -6.91
CA LEU A 223 -11.94 -10.16 -8.10
C LEU A 223 -12.78 -9.08 -8.77
N ASN A 224 -12.10 -8.06 -9.30
CA ASN A 224 -12.73 -7.03 -10.11
C ASN A 224 -12.68 -7.44 -11.59
N VAL A 225 -13.83 -7.52 -12.23
CA VAL A 225 -13.95 -7.89 -13.64
C VAL A 225 -14.13 -6.64 -14.49
N ARG A 226 -13.34 -6.50 -15.55
CA ARG A 226 -13.31 -5.36 -16.45
C ARG A 226 -14.03 -5.68 -17.76
N LEU A 227 -15.39 -5.73 -17.71
CA LEU A 227 -16.22 -5.84 -18.91
C LEU A 227 -16.18 -4.59 -19.80
N ASP A 228 -15.84 -3.44 -19.22
CA ASP A 228 -15.62 -2.20 -19.94
C ASP A 228 -14.37 -2.22 -20.84
N TYR A 229 -13.41 -3.13 -20.59
CA TYR A 229 -12.25 -3.36 -21.47
C TYR A 229 -12.53 -4.41 -22.53
N LEU A 230 -13.15 -5.53 -22.12
CA LEU A 230 -13.56 -6.60 -23.04
C LEU A 230 -14.89 -7.19 -22.58
N PHE A 231 -15.94 -6.92 -23.34
CA PHE A 231 -17.27 -7.41 -23.05
C PHE A 231 -17.44 -8.86 -23.53
N ASN A 232 -17.55 -9.80 -22.59
CA ASN A 232 -17.75 -11.22 -22.87
C ASN A 232 -18.56 -11.89 -21.75
N GLU A 233 -19.83 -12.08 -22.01
CA GLU A 233 -20.78 -12.66 -21.06
C GLU A 233 -20.56 -14.16 -20.79
N ASP A 234 -20.06 -14.92 -21.76
CA ASP A 234 -19.80 -16.35 -21.60
C ASP A 234 -18.66 -16.60 -20.60
N ILE A 235 -17.59 -15.82 -20.71
CA ILE A 235 -16.47 -15.87 -19.79
C ILE A 235 -16.88 -15.33 -18.40
N LEU A 236 -17.71 -14.28 -18.36
CA LEU A 236 -18.27 -13.76 -17.11
C LEU A 236 -19.06 -14.85 -16.38
N ALA A 237 -19.98 -15.54 -17.07
CA ALA A 237 -20.80 -16.61 -16.50
C ALA A 237 -19.93 -17.74 -15.92
N LYS A 238 -18.87 -18.15 -16.65
CA LYS A 238 -17.91 -19.16 -16.17
C LYS A 238 -17.20 -18.69 -14.89
N ASN A 239 -16.73 -17.46 -14.83
CA ASN A 239 -16.08 -16.92 -13.62
C ASN A 239 -17.07 -16.79 -12.45
N LEU A 240 -18.30 -16.32 -12.70
CA LEU A 240 -19.36 -16.25 -11.69
C LEU A 240 -19.76 -17.63 -11.15
N SER A 241 -19.63 -18.70 -11.94
CA SER A 241 -19.88 -20.06 -11.43
C SER A 241 -18.85 -20.55 -10.42
N ILE A 242 -17.68 -19.89 -10.37
CA ILE A 242 -16.53 -20.30 -9.54
C ILE A 242 -16.45 -19.50 -8.24
N ARG A 243 -16.68 -18.18 -8.28
CA ARG A 243 -16.42 -17.28 -7.15
C ARG A 243 -17.18 -15.96 -7.19
N PRO A 244 -17.22 -15.22 -6.05
CA PRO A 244 -17.75 -13.86 -6.02
C PRO A 244 -16.91 -12.89 -6.86
N LEU A 245 -17.60 -11.99 -7.60
CA LEU A 245 -17.00 -10.98 -8.45
C LEU A 245 -17.61 -9.60 -8.21
N CYS A 246 -16.75 -8.57 -8.30
CA CYS A 246 -17.15 -7.20 -8.51
C CYS A 246 -17.03 -6.90 -10.02
N ILE A 247 -18.10 -6.45 -10.67
CA ILE A 247 -18.19 -6.34 -12.13
C ILE A 247 -18.25 -4.87 -12.51
N LEU A 248 -17.26 -4.40 -13.26
CA LEU A 248 -17.28 -3.06 -13.86
C LEU A 248 -17.68 -3.20 -15.32
N THR A 249 -18.74 -2.48 -15.72
CA THR A 249 -19.27 -2.49 -17.09
C THR A 249 -19.77 -1.12 -17.50
N ASN A 250 -19.66 -0.79 -18.79
CA ASN A 250 -20.29 0.37 -19.44
C ASN A 250 -21.44 -0.05 -20.38
N GLN A 251 -21.73 -1.35 -20.45
CA GLN A 251 -22.80 -1.91 -21.27
C GLN A 251 -23.74 -2.76 -20.41
N PRO A 252 -25.03 -2.88 -20.77
CA PRO A 252 -25.95 -3.79 -20.13
C PRO A 252 -25.48 -5.24 -20.21
N ILE A 253 -25.55 -5.96 -19.10
CA ILE A 253 -25.31 -7.39 -19.03
C ILE A 253 -26.67 -8.11 -19.08
N ASN A 254 -26.74 -9.29 -19.70
CA ASN A 254 -27.93 -10.11 -19.65
C ASN A 254 -28.32 -10.42 -18.19
N ILE A 255 -29.44 -9.86 -17.77
CA ILE A 255 -29.90 -9.96 -16.37
C ILE A 255 -30.08 -11.39 -15.90
N ASN A 256 -30.36 -12.34 -16.80
CA ASN A 256 -30.52 -13.75 -16.45
C ASN A 256 -29.20 -14.37 -15.97
N ILE A 257 -28.06 -13.94 -16.49
CA ILE A 257 -26.73 -14.38 -16.00
C ILE A 257 -26.56 -13.90 -14.56
N LEU A 258 -26.84 -12.63 -14.28
CA LEU A 258 -26.72 -12.06 -12.94
C LEU A 258 -27.68 -12.72 -11.95
N LYS A 259 -28.92 -13.02 -12.36
CA LYS A 259 -29.91 -13.76 -11.54
C LYS A 259 -29.45 -15.19 -11.26
N GLN A 260 -28.96 -15.91 -12.27
CA GLN A 260 -28.48 -17.28 -12.14
C GLN A 260 -27.35 -17.41 -11.12
N PHE A 261 -26.42 -16.48 -11.12
CA PHE A 261 -25.24 -16.46 -10.24
C PHE A 261 -25.32 -15.41 -9.13
N ARG A 262 -26.54 -15.06 -8.69
CA ARG A 262 -26.79 -13.96 -7.75
C ARG A 262 -25.91 -14.00 -6.49
N ALA A 263 -25.66 -15.18 -5.95
CA ALA A 263 -24.84 -15.37 -4.75
C ALA A 263 -23.36 -14.97 -4.95
N ASN A 264 -22.89 -15.01 -6.19
CA ASN A 264 -21.51 -14.66 -6.57
C ASN A 264 -21.39 -13.27 -7.24
N VAL A 265 -22.48 -12.52 -7.35
CA VAL A 265 -22.42 -11.11 -7.74
C VAL A 265 -22.23 -10.26 -6.48
N ALA A 266 -20.98 -9.85 -6.21
CA ALA A 266 -20.68 -9.02 -5.06
C ALA A 266 -21.14 -7.57 -5.28
N LEU A 267 -20.87 -7.01 -6.45
CA LEU A 267 -21.28 -5.66 -6.86
C LEU A 267 -21.21 -5.53 -8.38
N VAL A 268 -22.18 -4.85 -8.98
CA VAL A 268 -22.08 -4.35 -10.36
C VAL A 268 -21.84 -2.85 -10.32
N ILE A 269 -20.69 -2.40 -10.83
CA ILE A 269 -20.39 -0.98 -11.04
C ILE A 269 -20.75 -0.66 -12.49
N TYR A 270 -21.84 0.06 -12.69
CA TYR A 270 -22.30 0.46 -14.02
C TYR A 270 -21.85 1.89 -14.32
N ASP A 271 -20.91 2.02 -15.24
CA ASP A 271 -20.40 3.30 -15.74
C ASP A 271 -21.33 3.86 -16.80
N LEU A 272 -22.02 4.94 -16.46
CA LEU A 272 -23.05 5.54 -17.30
C LEU A 272 -22.43 6.51 -18.31
N ASP A 273 -22.56 6.20 -19.57
CA ASP A 273 -22.33 7.11 -20.70
C ASP A 273 -23.63 7.81 -21.13
N GLU A 274 -23.62 8.53 -22.26
CA GLU A 274 -24.79 9.22 -22.81
C GLU A 274 -25.89 8.25 -23.26
N ASN A 275 -25.57 7.00 -23.54
CA ASN A 275 -26.46 5.97 -24.10
C ASN A 275 -26.79 4.88 -23.08
N PHE A 276 -26.59 5.13 -21.79
CA PHE A 276 -26.85 4.13 -20.76
C PHE A 276 -28.29 3.59 -20.79
N SER A 277 -28.45 2.33 -20.37
CA SER A 277 -29.76 1.67 -20.34
C SER A 277 -30.46 1.87 -19.01
N ASN A 278 -31.54 2.65 -18.98
CA ASN A 278 -32.43 2.76 -17.83
C ASN A 278 -33.06 1.40 -17.48
N ASN A 279 -33.40 0.60 -18.50
CA ASN A 279 -34.03 -0.71 -18.29
C ASN A 279 -33.11 -1.66 -17.54
N PHE A 280 -31.83 -1.67 -17.87
CA PHE A 280 -30.85 -2.52 -17.17
C PHE A 280 -30.74 -2.15 -15.70
N VAL A 281 -30.73 -0.85 -15.35
CA VAL A 281 -30.71 -0.40 -13.95
C VAL A 281 -31.96 -0.87 -13.21
N LYS A 282 -33.13 -0.72 -13.84
CA LYS A 282 -34.40 -1.20 -13.31
C LYS A 282 -34.39 -2.71 -13.08
N GLU A 283 -33.94 -3.48 -14.06
CA GLU A 283 -33.84 -4.95 -13.97
C GLU A 283 -32.88 -5.40 -12.85
N MET A 284 -31.75 -4.72 -12.66
CA MET A 284 -30.84 -5.00 -11.54
C MET A 284 -31.53 -4.74 -10.19
N MET A 285 -32.24 -3.63 -10.05
CA MET A 285 -32.96 -3.30 -8.83
C MET A 285 -34.04 -4.34 -8.53
N GLU A 286 -34.90 -4.65 -9.52
CA GLU A 286 -35.98 -5.65 -9.38
C GLU A 286 -35.45 -7.06 -9.07
N ALA A 287 -34.29 -7.40 -9.60
CA ALA A 287 -33.62 -8.68 -9.33
C ALA A 287 -32.84 -8.69 -8.00
N GLY A 288 -32.78 -7.60 -7.26
CA GLY A 288 -32.03 -7.45 -6.03
C GLY A 288 -30.51 -7.60 -6.24
N ILE A 289 -29.99 -7.33 -7.44
CA ILE A 289 -28.56 -7.30 -7.72
C ILE A 289 -27.95 -6.09 -7.05
N PRO A 290 -26.86 -6.19 -6.26
CA PRO A 290 -26.18 -5.04 -5.72
C PRO A 290 -25.48 -4.28 -6.84
N TYR A 291 -25.75 -2.99 -6.96
CA TYR A 291 -25.11 -2.15 -7.97
C TYR A 291 -24.74 -0.77 -7.45
N GLN A 292 -23.77 -0.16 -8.14
CA GLN A 292 -23.31 1.20 -7.97
C GLN A 292 -23.31 1.90 -9.32
N LEU A 293 -24.00 3.05 -9.39
CA LEU A 293 -23.98 3.88 -10.60
C LEU A 293 -22.83 4.88 -10.51
N VAL A 294 -22.02 4.94 -11.53
CA VAL A 294 -20.91 5.89 -11.65
C VAL A 294 -20.99 6.60 -13.00
N SER A 295 -20.44 7.80 -13.13
CA SER A 295 -20.44 8.51 -14.40
C SER A 295 -19.37 9.57 -14.51
N PHE A 296 -18.78 9.71 -15.68
CA PHE A 296 -17.91 10.83 -16.08
C PHE A 296 -18.68 11.94 -16.82
N LEU A 297 -19.99 11.82 -16.95
CA LEU A 297 -20.84 12.86 -17.55
C LEU A 297 -20.77 14.16 -16.73
N GLU A 298 -20.89 15.29 -17.42
CA GLU A 298 -20.81 16.60 -16.80
C GLU A 298 -22.03 17.47 -17.19
N GLY A 299 -22.23 18.56 -16.43
CA GLY A 299 -23.21 19.58 -16.71
C GLY A 299 -24.63 19.02 -16.87
N GLU A 300 -25.30 19.45 -17.95
CA GLU A 300 -26.70 19.07 -18.22
C GLU A 300 -26.88 17.57 -18.48
N LYS A 301 -25.92 16.89 -19.11
CA LYS A 301 -25.98 15.45 -19.36
C LYS A 301 -26.01 14.65 -18.06
N LEU A 302 -25.19 15.02 -17.09
CA LEU A 302 -25.22 14.41 -15.76
C LEU A 302 -26.55 14.66 -15.06
N ASN A 303 -27.09 15.89 -15.16
CA ASN A 303 -28.36 16.23 -14.54
C ASN A 303 -29.52 15.44 -15.16
N GLN A 304 -29.53 15.27 -16.47
CA GLN A 304 -30.51 14.42 -17.16
C GLN A 304 -30.43 12.96 -16.73
N ALA A 305 -29.19 12.41 -16.59
CA ALA A 305 -28.98 11.04 -16.09
C ALA A 305 -29.52 10.91 -14.65
N LYS A 306 -29.24 11.89 -13.78
CA LYS A 306 -29.75 11.92 -12.40
C LYS A 306 -31.28 11.96 -12.35
N LEU A 307 -31.90 12.73 -13.21
CA LEU A 307 -33.38 12.79 -13.31
C LEU A 307 -33.97 11.46 -13.78
N LYS A 308 -33.39 10.84 -14.82
CA LYS A 308 -33.85 9.56 -15.35
C LYS A 308 -33.73 8.40 -14.36
N LEU A 309 -32.72 8.44 -13.49
CA LEU A 309 -32.40 7.38 -12.54
C LEU A 309 -32.69 7.75 -11.09
N PHE A 310 -33.46 8.81 -10.85
CA PHE A 310 -33.75 9.33 -9.51
C PHE A 310 -34.32 8.27 -8.55
N ASP A 311 -35.23 7.42 -9.06
CA ASP A 311 -35.87 6.36 -8.26
C ASP A 311 -35.00 5.10 -8.12
N TYR A 312 -33.86 5.01 -8.83
CA TYR A 312 -33.03 3.81 -8.91
C TYR A 312 -31.71 3.93 -8.16
N GLY A 313 -31.31 5.13 -7.74
CA GLY A 313 -30.12 5.31 -6.91
C GLY A 313 -29.34 6.58 -7.19
N ILE A 314 -28.24 6.72 -6.44
CA ILE A 314 -27.35 7.88 -6.53
C ILE A 314 -26.26 7.60 -7.57
N ILE A 315 -26.07 8.54 -8.50
CA ILE A 315 -24.95 8.49 -9.45
C ILE A 315 -23.74 9.17 -8.79
N LEU A 316 -22.66 8.43 -8.60
CA LEU A 316 -21.39 8.98 -8.17
C LEU A 316 -20.68 9.61 -9.37
N LYS A 317 -20.49 10.93 -9.31
CA LYS A 317 -19.67 11.62 -10.31
C LYS A 317 -18.21 11.20 -10.15
N ARG A 318 -17.58 10.87 -11.26
CA ARG A 318 -16.13 10.67 -11.39
C ARG A 318 -15.51 11.78 -12.22
N GLU A 319 -14.27 12.14 -11.92
CA GLU A 319 -13.49 13.09 -12.70
C GLU A 319 -12.23 12.41 -13.19
N LYS A 320 -11.91 12.60 -14.47
CA LYS A 320 -10.62 12.19 -15.02
C LYS A 320 -9.58 13.24 -14.69
N ILE A 321 -8.40 12.79 -14.26
CA ILE A 321 -7.25 13.67 -14.15
C ILE A 321 -6.75 13.92 -15.57
N THR A 322 -6.59 15.18 -15.97
CA THR A 322 -5.94 15.52 -17.23
C THR A 322 -4.43 15.66 -17.03
N LYS A 323 -3.66 15.52 -18.12
CA LYS A 323 -2.21 15.74 -18.12
C LYS A 323 -1.86 17.10 -17.49
N GLU A 324 -2.55 18.17 -17.86
CA GLU A 324 -2.32 19.52 -17.37
C GLU A 324 -2.60 19.67 -15.87
N LYS A 325 -3.65 18.99 -15.37
CA LYS A 325 -4.00 19.00 -13.96
C LYS A 325 -2.96 18.23 -13.16
N PHE A 326 -2.49 17.11 -13.67
CA PHE A 326 -1.45 16.28 -13.06
C PHE A 326 -0.11 17.03 -13.01
N GLU A 327 0.35 17.61 -14.11
CA GLU A 327 1.59 18.38 -14.18
C GLU A 327 1.58 19.63 -13.28
N LYS A 328 0.41 20.23 -13.03
CA LYS A 328 0.26 21.37 -12.10
C LYS A 328 0.23 20.96 -10.65
N SER A 329 -0.24 19.76 -10.34
CA SER A 329 -0.35 19.28 -8.96
C SER A 329 0.97 18.74 -8.42
N GLU A 330 1.84 18.22 -9.30
CA GLU A 330 3.06 17.51 -8.92
C GLU A 330 4.28 18.03 -9.70
N LYS A 331 5.40 18.17 -8.99
CA LYS A 331 6.70 18.41 -9.62
C LYS A 331 7.31 17.09 -10.08
N ILE A 332 6.84 16.60 -11.23
CA ILE A 332 7.27 15.30 -11.74
C ILE A 332 8.58 15.46 -12.50
N SER A 333 9.60 14.72 -12.11
CA SER A 333 10.87 14.63 -12.82
C SER A 333 10.82 13.52 -13.88
N LYS A 334 11.76 13.55 -14.84
CA LYS A 334 11.91 12.44 -15.81
C LYS A 334 12.32 11.12 -15.16
N LEU A 335 12.78 11.15 -13.90
CA LEU A 335 13.17 9.98 -13.12
C LEU A 335 12.07 9.47 -12.21
N THR A 336 10.89 10.10 -12.22
CA THR A 336 9.77 9.69 -11.39
C THR A 336 9.29 8.31 -11.81
N LYS A 337 9.22 7.41 -10.85
CA LYS A 337 8.61 6.08 -11.00
C LYS A 337 7.29 6.06 -10.26
N TRP A 338 6.33 5.31 -10.77
CA TRP A 338 5.07 5.08 -10.09
C TRP A 338 4.88 3.60 -9.76
N LYS A 339 4.14 3.34 -8.71
CA LYS A 339 3.68 2.01 -8.33
C LYS A 339 2.18 1.96 -8.28
N THR A 340 1.63 0.84 -8.64
CA THR A 340 0.21 0.53 -8.48
C THR A 340 0.04 -0.74 -7.67
N ASN A 341 -1.03 -0.80 -6.89
CA ASN A 341 -1.49 -2.04 -6.27
C ASN A 341 -2.45 -2.82 -7.18
N LYS A 342 -2.73 -2.30 -8.37
CA LYS A 342 -3.57 -2.93 -9.37
C LYS A 342 -2.76 -3.78 -10.33
N PHE A 343 -3.32 -4.93 -10.65
CA PHE A 343 -2.81 -5.82 -11.68
C PHE A 343 -3.95 -6.26 -12.57
N LEU A 344 -3.72 -6.25 -13.87
CA LEU A 344 -4.64 -6.80 -14.85
C LEU A 344 -4.26 -8.25 -15.12
N LEU A 345 -5.23 -9.14 -15.06
CA LEU A 345 -5.08 -10.54 -15.45
C LEU A 345 -5.78 -10.77 -16.77
N SER A 346 -5.05 -11.22 -17.79
CA SER A 346 -5.52 -11.53 -19.13
C SER A 346 -4.71 -12.69 -19.70
N ASP A 347 -5.37 -13.68 -20.28
CA ASP A 347 -4.74 -14.88 -20.86
C ASP A 347 -3.72 -15.55 -19.89
N ASN A 348 -4.07 -15.64 -18.60
CA ASN A 348 -3.22 -16.15 -17.51
C ASN A 348 -1.88 -15.40 -17.33
N LYS A 349 -1.77 -14.17 -17.83
CA LYS A 349 -0.63 -13.29 -17.66
C LYS A 349 -1.02 -12.07 -16.86
N MET A 350 -0.07 -11.52 -16.11
CA MET A 350 -0.26 -10.29 -15.34
C MET A 350 0.32 -9.09 -16.07
N TYR A 351 -0.37 -7.97 -15.94
CA TYR A 351 0.01 -6.68 -16.51
C TYR A 351 -0.19 -5.58 -15.46
N LEU A 352 0.59 -4.51 -15.53
CA LEU A 352 0.51 -3.42 -14.55
C LEU A 352 -0.64 -2.45 -14.85
N ASN A 353 -0.97 -2.28 -16.13
CA ASN A 353 -1.96 -1.32 -16.59
C ASN A 353 -2.52 -1.72 -17.96
N LYS A 354 -3.49 -0.95 -18.45
CA LYS A 354 -4.13 -1.18 -19.74
C LYS A 354 -3.16 -1.05 -20.92
N GLU A 355 -2.23 -0.10 -20.85
CA GLU A 355 -1.22 0.07 -21.91
C GLU A 355 -0.32 -1.17 -22.02
N ASP A 356 0.18 -1.68 -20.89
CA ASP A 356 1.01 -2.88 -20.87
C ASP A 356 0.23 -4.10 -21.38
N TRP A 357 -1.07 -4.19 -21.07
CA TRP A 357 -1.95 -5.22 -21.62
C TRP A 357 -2.09 -5.10 -23.15
N ILE A 358 -2.38 -3.91 -23.67
CA ILE A 358 -2.50 -3.65 -25.12
C ILE A 358 -1.17 -3.99 -25.83
N ASN A 359 -0.04 -3.57 -25.24
CA ASN A 359 1.30 -3.79 -25.78
C ASN A 359 1.87 -5.19 -25.45
N LYS A 360 1.11 -6.05 -24.77
CA LYS A 360 1.48 -7.41 -24.36
C LYS A 360 2.76 -7.50 -23.51
N LYS A 361 3.02 -6.48 -22.70
CA LYS A 361 4.12 -6.42 -21.76
C LYS A 361 3.71 -7.02 -20.41
N SER A 362 3.71 -8.35 -20.31
CA SER A 362 3.40 -9.04 -19.06
C SER A 362 4.55 -8.95 -18.06
N ILE A 363 4.19 -9.01 -16.77
CA ILE A 363 5.14 -9.16 -15.65
C ILE A 363 5.13 -10.62 -15.16
N ASN A 364 6.24 -11.03 -14.53
CA ASN A 364 6.37 -12.40 -14.00
C ASN A 364 5.94 -12.48 -12.53
N ASP A 365 6.09 -11.39 -11.76
CA ASP A 365 5.85 -11.33 -10.32
C ASP A 365 5.28 -9.97 -9.92
N PHE A 366 4.55 -9.92 -8.81
CA PHE A 366 4.05 -8.70 -8.17
C PHE A 366 5.17 -7.75 -7.71
N SER A 367 6.39 -8.24 -7.50
CA SER A 367 7.55 -7.41 -7.17
C SER A 367 8.02 -6.52 -8.31
N GLU A 368 7.63 -6.83 -9.55
CA GLU A 368 8.02 -6.09 -10.77
C GLU A 368 7.12 -4.86 -11.04
N ASN A 369 6.33 -4.41 -10.07
CA ASN A 369 5.34 -3.35 -10.26
C ASN A 369 5.92 -1.92 -10.23
N GLU A 370 7.11 -1.72 -10.80
CA GLU A 370 7.71 -0.39 -10.96
C GLU A 370 7.68 0.07 -12.41
N ASN A 371 7.16 1.28 -12.65
CA ASN A 371 7.16 1.91 -13.95
C ASN A 371 7.71 3.33 -13.88
N VAL A 372 8.37 3.75 -14.94
CA VAL A 372 8.70 5.17 -15.15
C VAL A 372 7.46 5.87 -15.69
N VAL A 373 7.09 7.00 -15.09
CA VAL A 373 5.96 7.79 -15.57
C VAL A 373 6.26 8.30 -16.98
N ASN A 374 5.41 7.93 -17.93
CA ASN A 374 5.43 8.46 -19.28
C ASN A 374 4.26 9.43 -19.46
N LEU A 375 4.54 10.72 -19.25
CA LEU A 375 3.52 11.78 -19.36
C LEU A 375 2.99 11.97 -20.78
N ASP A 376 3.66 11.44 -21.78
CA ASP A 376 3.21 11.53 -23.19
C ASP A 376 2.30 10.36 -23.57
N ASN A 377 2.09 9.41 -22.65
CA ASN A 377 1.22 8.28 -22.88
C ASN A 377 -0.25 8.64 -22.60
N PRO A 378 -1.12 8.71 -23.62
CA PRO A 378 -2.52 9.05 -23.42
C PRO A 378 -3.28 7.98 -22.61
N GLU A 379 -2.89 6.71 -22.66
CA GLU A 379 -3.54 5.63 -21.89
C GLU A 379 -3.35 5.78 -20.39
N PHE A 380 -2.21 6.32 -19.95
CA PHE A 380 -1.96 6.60 -18.54
C PHE A 380 -3.04 7.53 -17.96
N PHE A 381 -3.41 8.59 -18.70
CA PHE A 381 -4.43 9.55 -18.24
C PHE A 381 -5.87 9.06 -18.46
N GLN A 382 -6.10 8.11 -19.32
CA GLN A 382 -7.41 7.49 -19.48
C GLN A 382 -7.75 6.53 -18.34
N GLU A 383 -6.73 5.94 -17.70
CA GLU A 383 -6.88 5.13 -16.50
C GLU A 383 -6.88 5.95 -15.21
N SER A 384 -6.86 7.27 -15.30
CA SER A 384 -6.70 8.19 -14.16
C SER A 384 -7.87 8.20 -13.18
N ASP A 385 -9.03 7.64 -13.52
CA ASP A 385 -10.12 7.36 -12.58
C ASP A 385 -9.71 6.42 -11.43
N PHE A 386 -8.60 5.73 -11.58
CA PHE A 386 -7.99 4.87 -10.56
C PHE A 386 -6.69 5.46 -9.98
N ILE A 387 -6.28 6.64 -10.43
CA ILE A 387 -5.10 7.34 -9.94
C ILE A 387 -5.53 8.27 -8.81
N TYR A 388 -5.07 7.97 -7.60
CA TYR A 388 -5.07 8.89 -6.48
C TYR A 388 -3.63 9.24 -6.18
N LEU A 389 -3.31 10.52 -6.35
CA LEU A 389 -2.06 11.06 -5.85
C LEU A 389 -2.17 11.12 -4.33
N PHE A 390 -1.36 10.35 -3.64
CA PHE A 390 -1.21 10.49 -2.20
C PHE A 390 -0.31 11.69 -1.95
N ASN A 391 -0.92 12.79 -1.53
CA ASN A 391 -0.21 13.97 -1.03
C ASN A 391 0.08 13.86 0.46
#